data_1873d946532685781dcb0f6bfe9b2b5b
#
_entry.id   1873d946532685781dcb0f6bfe9b2b5b
#
_cell.length_a   1.000
_cell.length_b   1.000
_cell.length_c   1.000
_cell.angle_alpha   90.00
_cell.angle_beta   90.00
_cell.angle_gamma   90.00
#
_symmetry.space_group_name_H-M   'P 1'
#
loop_
_entity.id
_entity.type
_entity.pdbx_description
1 polymer ?
#
loop_
_entity_poly.entity_id
_entity_poly.type
_entity_poly.pdbx_seq_one_letter_code
_entity_poly.pdbx_strand_id
1 'polypeptide(L)'
;MNQTIGGIPMALLSAIFHVVICATVFAAEPVSRRPAEEEAIALLRHYIQIDTTNPPGNEIKAAQFFKEIFNREGIETKIIESAQGRANIYARLRSAGAKKAIVLLNHMDVVPADAKLWKEPPFSGVSKDGYIWGRGALDMKGPAIVELMSLISMKRQGVPLKADIIFLGTADEEAGGALGAGFLMEKHPELFEGVGLVLNEGGGIRLGGDGRARYYTVGVAEKTPLWLRLTATGAPGHGSTPRAELAVNKLVLALNRLIQYQTPVKVLPEVQKFYAAAAVLESGARRSQFADLQAALKDPLFAAEFLKEPRHSASVRNTVAITGIKGSNKVNVIPAQASANIDVRLLPGEDPTAFIDGLRKVIGDESIKVEVLLSFPPATSPPHAEAIRAITELARRHDGNIPVLAPLGRGFTDCHFFREKGVPCYGFIPMRGTDGGESLVHGIDERVSVENFQWAIRAMLEMVQKLVAE
;
A
#
# COMPACT_ATOMS: atom_id res chain seq x y z
N MET A 1 -107.05 0.26 -23.20
CA MET A 1 -107.37 -0.72 -24.28
C MET A 1 -106.13 -0.79 -25.20
N ASN A 2 -105.59 -1.98 -25.28
CA ASN A 2 -104.73 -2.56 -26.34
C ASN A 2 -103.49 -1.76 -26.80
N GLN A 3 -102.23 -2.29 -26.48
CA GLN A 3 -101.51 -3.22 -27.33
C GLN A 3 -101.03 -2.63 -28.66
N THR A 4 -99.75 -2.58 -29.01
CA THR A 4 -98.87 -3.63 -29.48
C THR A 4 -97.49 -3.03 -29.86
N ILE A 5 -96.42 -3.59 -29.39
CA ILE A 5 -95.34 -4.33 -30.01
C ILE A 5 -94.77 -3.73 -31.33
N GLY A 6 -93.44 -3.56 -31.34
CA GLY A 6 -92.69 -3.53 -32.56
C GLY A 6 -91.30 -2.87 -32.48
N GLY A 7 -90.34 -3.70 -32.48
CA GLY A 7 -89.18 -3.69 -33.38
C GLY A 7 -87.96 -2.88 -33.01
N ILE A 8 -86.99 -3.55 -32.49
CA ILE A 8 -85.58 -3.07 -32.32
C ILE A 8 -84.81 -3.38 -33.63
N PRO A 9 -83.98 -2.52 -34.17
CA PRO A 9 -82.88 -2.92 -34.99
C PRO A 9 -81.56 -2.86 -34.20
N MET A 10 -80.89 -3.95 -34.17
CA MET A 10 -79.54 -4.18 -33.66
C MET A 10 -78.51 -3.38 -34.49
N ALA A 11 -77.83 -2.41 -33.82
CA ALA A 11 -76.60 -1.80 -34.35
C ALA A 11 -75.41 -2.49 -33.73
N LEU A 12 -74.58 -3.21 -34.53
CA LEU A 12 -73.29 -3.76 -34.11
C LEU A 12 -72.34 -2.64 -33.82
N LEU A 13 -71.95 -2.46 -32.56
CA LEU A 13 -70.76 -1.71 -32.17
C LEU A 13 -69.59 -2.67 -32.06
N SER A 14 -68.68 -2.59 -33.05
CA SER A 14 -67.39 -3.27 -33.04
C SER A 14 -66.45 -2.55 -32.09
N ALA A 15 -66.24 -3.10 -30.89
CA ALA A 15 -65.26 -2.58 -29.94
C ALA A 15 -63.88 -3.19 -30.29
N ILE A 16 -63.03 -2.38 -30.87
CA ILE A 16 -61.62 -2.71 -31.07
C ILE A 16 -60.91 -2.59 -29.71
N PHE A 17 -60.62 -3.71 -29.05
CA PHE A 17 -59.72 -3.79 -27.88
C PHE A 17 -58.30 -3.61 -28.36
N HIS A 18 -57.73 -2.43 -28.16
CA HIS A 18 -56.25 -2.23 -28.22
C HIS A 18 -55.63 -2.81 -26.96
N VAL A 19 -55.06 -4.01 -27.08
CA VAL A 19 -54.16 -4.56 -26.05
C VAL A 19 -52.86 -3.82 -26.16
N VAL A 20 -52.69 -2.81 -25.28
CA VAL A 20 -51.37 -2.19 -25.03
C VAL A 20 -50.53 -3.21 -24.24
N ILE A 21 -49.69 -3.97 -24.94
CA ILE A 21 -48.65 -4.79 -24.30
C ILE A 21 -47.63 -3.79 -23.76
N CYS A 22 -47.77 -3.41 -22.49
CA CYS A 22 -46.73 -2.73 -21.76
C CYS A 22 -45.60 -3.75 -21.54
N ALA A 23 -44.61 -3.76 -22.45
CA ALA A 23 -43.36 -4.49 -22.22
C ALA A 23 -42.62 -3.80 -21.07
N THR A 24 -42.90 -4.27 -19.86
CA THR A 24 -41.99 -3.99 -18.74
C THR A 24 -40.66 -4.62 -19.08
N VAL A 25 -39.74 -3.78 -19.56
CA VAL A 25 -38.31 -4.14 -19.59
C VAL A 25 -37.93 -4.31 -18.13
N PHE A 26 -37.98 -5.54 -17.65
CA PHE A 26 -37.25 -5.92 -16.44
C PHE A 26 -35.78 -5.67 -16.77
N ALA A 27 -35.27 -4.52 -16.29
CA ALA A 27 -33.83 -4.37 -16.14
C ALA A 27 -33.41 -5.56 -15.26
N ALA A 28 -32.70 -6.52 -15.84
CA ALA A 28 -32.13 -7.62 -15.08
C ALA A 28 -31.32 -6.99 -13.95
N GLU A 29 -31.76 -7.16 -12.70
CA GLU A 29 -30.93 -6.82 -11.57
C GLU A 29 -29.57 -7.50 -11.76
N PRO A 30 -28.46 -6.79 -11.60
CA PRO A 30 -27.15 -7.38 -11.81
C PRO A 30 -27.03 -8.57 -10.85
N VAL A 31 -26.79 -9.76 -11.42
CA VAL A 31 -26.57 -11.03 -10.74
C VAL A 31 -25.76 -10.77 -9.47
N SER A 32 -26.36 -11.11 -8.35
CA SER A 32 -26.00 -10.80 -6.98
C SER A 32 -24.50 -10.56 -6.73
N ARG A 33 -24.09 -9.31 -6.63
CA ARG A 33 -22.76 -8.88 -6.13
C ARG A 33 -22.57 -9.27 -4.66
N ARG A 34 -23.66 -9.45 -3.91
CA ARG A 34 -23.66 -9.82 -2.48
C ARG A 34 -22.90 -11.11 -2.14
N PRO A 35 -23.04 -12.24 -2.87
CA PRO A 35 -22.28 -13.44 -2.53
C PRO A 35 -20.77 -13.29 -2.64
N ALA A 36 -20.27 -12.53 -3.62
CA ALA A 36 -18.83 -12.31 -3.79
C ALA A 36 -18.23 -11.43 -2.66
N GLU A 37 -18.98 -10.43 -2.18
CA GLU A 37 -18.56 -9.57 -1.07
C GLU A 37 -18.59 -10.32 0.26
N GLU A 38 -19.59 -11.17 0.49
CA GLU A 38 -19.66 -12.04 1.68
C GLU A 38 -18.54 -13.09 1.68
N GLU A 39 -18.24 -13.68 0.52
CA GLU A 39 -17.10 -14.57 0.35
C GLU A 39 -15.79 -13.85 0.67
N ALA A 40 -15.59 -12.64 0.16
CA ALA A 40 -14.39 -11.84 0.42
C ALA A 40 -14.22 -11.54 1.91
N ILE A 41 -15.29 -11.20 2.63
CA ILE A 41 -15.27 -10.98 4.08
C ILE A 41 -14.84 -12.26 4.81
N ALA A 42 -15.40 -13.40 4.43
CA ALA A 42 -15.04 -14.69 5.04
C ALA A 42 -13.57 -15.05 4.75
N LEU A 43 -13.09 -14.81 3.52
CA LEU A 43 -11.70 -15.03 3.14
C LEU A 43 -10.76 -14.12 3.92
N LEU A 44 -11.05 -12.81 4.04
CA LEU A 44 -10.21 -11.88 4.80
C LEU A 44 -10.13 -12.29 6.27
N ARG A 45 -11.25 -12.63 6.88
CA ARG A 45 -11.28 -13.10 8.28
C ARG A 45 -10.44 -14.34 8.50
N HIS A 46 -10.52 -15.31 7.60
CA HIS A 46 -9.68 -16.50 7.63
C HIS A 46 -8.21 -16.19 7.39
N TYR A 47 -7.91 -15.32 6.41
CA TYR A 47 -6.54 -14.93 6.10
C TYR A 47 -5.86 -14.20 7.27
N ILE A 48 -6.58 -13.32 7.99
CA ILE A 48 -6.07 -12.68 9.21
C ILE A 48 -5.66 -13.72 10.28
N GLN A 49 -6.39 -14.84 10.39
CA GLN A 49 -6.08 -15.90 11.36
C GLN A 49 -4.79 -16.65 11.06
N ILE A 50 -4.25 -16.54 9.86
CA ILE A 50 -2.96 -17.11 9.50
C ILE A 50 -1.87 -16.14 9.96
N ASP A 51 -1.21 -16.45 11.08
CA ASP A 51 -0.11 -15.63 11.59
C ASP A 51 1.14 -15.77 10.71
N THR A 52 1.47 -14.67 10.04
CA THR A 52 2.64 -14.49 9.18
C THR A 52 3.54 -13.37 9.69
N THR A 53 3.57 -13.19 11.02
CA THR A 53 4.42 -12.18 11.66
C THR A 53 5.89 -12.34 11.24
N ASN A 54 6.47 -11.27 10.73
CA ASN A 54 7.86 -11.23 10.29
C ASN A 54 8.68 -10.30 11.23
N PRO A 55 9.74 -10.80 11.88
CA PRO A 55 10.20 -12.20 11.94
C PRO A 55 9.33 -13.12 12.78
N PRO A 56 9.31 -14.46 12.56
CA PRO A 56 10.15 -15.20 11.60
C PRO A 56 9.56 -15.33 10.20
N GLY A 57 8.31 -14.94 9.94
CA GLY A 57 7.60 -15.14 8.69
C GLY A 57 6.54 -16.24 8.79
N ASN A 58 6.59 -17.30 7.99
CA ASN A 58 5.59 -18.38 7.81
C ASN A 58 4.63 -18.16 6.64
N GLU A 59 5.05 -17.43 5.65
CA GLU A 59 4.23 -17.09 4.47
C GLU A 59 3.83 -18.35 3.68
N ILE A 60 4.52 -19.49 3.89
CA ILE A 60 4.11 -20.77 3.29
C ILE A 60 2.65 -21.13 3.62
N LYS A 61 2.15 -20.79 4.81
CA LYS A 61 0.76 -21.03 5.20
C LYS A 61 -0.21 -20.15 4.44
N ALA A 62 0.16 -18.89 4.22
CA ALA A 62 -0.59 -17.94 3.40
C ALA A 62 -0.58 -18.36 1.92
N ALA A 63 0.56 -18.79 1.41
CA ALA A 63 0.69 -19.31 0.04
C ALA A 63 -0.18 -20.55 -0.19
N GLN A 64 -0.26 -21.45 0.80
CA GLN A 64 -1.15 -22.63 0.78
C GLN A 64 -2.63 -22.22 0.76
N PHE A 65 -3.02 -21.26 1.61
CA PHE A 65 -4.37 -20.71 1.62
C PHE A 65 -4.79 -20.18 0.24
N PHE A 66 -3.97 -19.37 -0.39
CA PHE A 66 -4.25 -18.87 -1.75
C PHE A 66 -4.27 -19.99 -2.79
N LYS A 67 -3.34 -20.94 -2.72
CA LYS A 67 -3.30 -22.09 -3.63
C LYS A 67 -4.60 -22.92 -3.58
N GLU A 68 -5.16 -23.15 -2.40
CA GLU A 68 -6.43 -23.86 -2.25
C GLU A 68 -7.58 -23.11 -2.94
N ILE A 69 -7.61 -21.77 -2.82
CA ILE A 69 -8.62 -20.95 -3.48
C ILE A 69 -8.44 -21.01 -5.00
N PHE A 70 -7.25 -20.80 -5.51
CA PHE A 70 -6.98 -20.84 -6.95
C PHE A 70 -7.23 -22.22 -7.55
N ASN A 71 -6.93 -23.30 -6.83
CA ASN A 71 -7.23 -24.67 -7.27
C ASN A 71 -8.74 -24.90 -7.46
N ARG A 72 -9.57 -24.38 -6.54
CA ARG A 72 -11.04 -24.45 -6.66
C ARG A 72 -11.56 -23.68 -7.89
N GLU A 73 -10.88 -22.57 -8.23
CA GLU A 73 -11.20 -21.77 -9.40
C GLU A 73 -10.57 -22.31 -10.71
N GLY A 74 -9.75 -23.37 -10.63
CA GLY A 74 -9.04 -23.90 -11.79
C GLY A 74 -8.04 -22.89 -12.40
N ILE A 75 -7.34 -22.15 -11.56
CA ILE A 75 -6.30 -21.18 -11.93
C ILE A 75 -4.93 -21.81 -11.65
N GLU A 76 -4.04 -21.77 -12.65
CA GLU A 76 -2.67 -22.28 -12.53
C GLU A 76 -1.90 -21.52 -11.44
N THR A 77 -1.29 -22.25 -10.51
CA THR A 77 -0.53 -21.66 -9.39
C THR A 77 0.80 -22.35 -9.16
N LYS A 78 1.77 -21.56 -8.64
CA LYS A 78 3.06 -22.06 -8.16
C LYS A 78 3.33 -21.49 -6.78
N ILE A 79 3.73 -22.33 -5.83
CA ILE A 79 4.35 -21.90 -4.58
C ILE A 79 5.87 -22.01 -4.78
N ILE A 80 6.58 -20.94 -4.48
CA ILE A 80 8.04 -20.84 -4.65
C ILE A 80 8.63 -20.47 -3.30
N GLU A 81 9.25 -21.44 -2.65
CA GLU A 81 9.87 -21.27 -1.34
C GLU A 81 11.30 -20.72 -1.51
N SER A 82 11.56 -19.58 -0.89
CA SER A 82 12.86 -18.91 -0.91
C SER A 82 13.76 -19.31 0.25
N ALA A 83 13.16 -19.68 1.38
CA ALA A 83 13.80 -20.23 2.57
C ALA A 83 12.76 -21.05 3.33
N GLN A 84 13.19 -21.85 4.32
CA GLN A 84 12.26 -22.68 5.11
C GLN A 84 11.11 -21.85 5.71
N GLY A 85 9.87 -22.15 5.29
CA GLY A 85 8.66 -21.45 5.73
C GLY A 85 8.42 -20.08 5.06
N ARG A 86 9.37 -19.60 4.25
CA ARG A 86 9.29 -18.31 3.54
C ARG A 86 8.96 -18.57 2.08
N ALA A 87 7.71 -18.43 1.71
CA ALA A 87 7.24 -18.80 0.38
C ALA A 87 6.43 -17.69 -0.28
N ASN A 88 6.50 -17.69 -1.60
CA ASN A 88 5.78 -16.79 -2.49
C ASN A 88 4.71 -17.57 -3.25
N ILE A 89 3.59 -16.96 -3.58
CA ILE A 89 2.53 -17.54 -4.42
C ILE A 89 2.41 -16.78 -5.72
N TYR A 90 2.45 -17.50 -6.82
CA TYR A 90 2.24 -16.99 -8.17
C TYR A 90 1.02 -17.68 -8.77
N ALA A 91 0.04 -16.91 -9.25
CA ALA A 91 -1.09 -17.43 -9.99
C ALA A 91 -1.31 -16.60 -11.26
N ARG A 92 -1.67 -17.25 -12.36
CA ARG A 92 -1.83 -16.59 -13.66
C ARG A 92 -3.12 -16.96 -14.36
N LEU A 93 -3.97 -15.97 -14.57
CA LEU A 93 -5.13 -16.07 -15.42
C LEU A 93 -4.74 -15.65 -16.84
N ARG A 94 -4.71 -16.62 -17.76
CA ARG A 94 -4.25 -16.40 -19.12
C ARG A 94 -5.32 -15.74 -19.97
N SER A 95 -4.89 -14.88 -20.89
CA SER A 95 -5.70 -14.27 -21.93
C SER A 95 -5.38 -14.87 -23.29
N ALA A 96 -6.30 -14.67 -24.24
CA ALA A 96 -6.03 -14.92 -25.66
C ALA A 96 -5.47 -13.67 -26.37
N GLY A 97 -5.35 -12.54 -25.66
CA GLY A 97 -4.90 -11.26 -26.21
C GLY A 97 -3.38 -11.13 -26.25
N ALA A 98 -2.92 -10.07 -26.93
CA ALA A 98 -1.49 -9.78 -27.13
C ALA A 98 -0.95 -8.65 -26.22
N LYS A 99 -1.78 -8.06 -25.36
CA LYS A 99 -1.31 -7.06 -24.40
C LYS A 99 -0.36 -7.68 -23.37
N LYS A 100 0.58 -6.88 -22.90
CA LYS A 100 1.46 -7.27 -21.81
C LYS A 100 0.67 -7.55 -20.53
N ALA A 101 1.11 -8.54 -19.77
CA ALA A 101 0.47 -8.94 -18.52
C ALA A 101 0.48 -7.82 -17.47
N ILE A 102 -0.52 -7.83 -16.60
CA ILE A 102 -0.52 -7.02 -15.38
C ILE A 102 -0.28 -7.91 -14.17
N VAL A 103 0.43 -7.39 -13.17
CA VAL A 103 0.64 -8.04 -11.88
C VAL A 103 -0.17 -7.30 -10.82
N LEU A 104 -0.95 -8.04 -10.06
CA LEU A 104 -1.54 -7.63 -8.79
C LEU A 104 -0.61 -8.15 -7.70
N LEU A 105 0.16 -7.23 -7.12
CA LEU A 105 1.25 -7.53 -6.20
C LEU A 105 0.84 -7.22 -4.77
N ASN A 106 1.02 -8.20 -3.90
CA ASN A 106 0.77 -8.03 -2.48
C ASN A 106 1.79 -8.81 -1.67
N HIS A 107 2.10 -8.35 -0.45
CA HIS A 107 2.90 -9.11 0.48
C HIS A 107 2.04 -9.89 1.47
N MET A 108 2.55 -11.02 1.94
CA MET A 108 1.84 -11.94 2.82
C MET A 108 2.29 -11.85 4.28
N ASP A 109 3.48 -11.33 4.54
CA ASP A 109 3.96 -11.09 5.89
C ASP A 109 3.31 -9.86 6.54
N VAL A 110 3.42 -9.75 7.84
CA VAL A 110 2.91 -8.63 8.63
C VAL A 110 3.88 -8.30 9.77
N VAL A 111 3.90 -7.04 10.21
CA VAL A 111 4.69 -6.63 11.38
C VAL A 111 4.17 -7.26 12.68
N PRO A 112 5.01 -7.41 13.72
CA PRO A 112 4.60 -7.92 15.02
C PRO A 112 3.46 -7.14 15.67
N ALA A 113 2.66 -7.81 16.48
CA ALA A 113 1.58 -7.21 17.27
C ALA A 113 1.63 -7.71 18.71
N ASP A 114 1.67 -6.80 19.70
CA ASP A 114 1.52 -7.16 21.11
C ASP A 114 0.03 -7.25 21.45
N ALA A 115 -0.50 -8.46 21.53
CA ALA A 115 -1.91 -8.72 21.79
C ALA A 115 -2.45 -8.08 23.09
N LYS A 116 -1.57 -7.76 24.06
CA LYS A 116 -1.98 -7.10 25.31
C LYS A 116 -2.45 -5.67 25.13
N LEU A 117 -2.04 -5.04 24.03
CA LEU A 117 -2.37 -3.65 23.71
C LEU A 117 -3.63 -3.54 22.84
N TRP A 118 -4.15 -4.66 22.31
CA TRP A 118 -5.27 -4.66 21.36
C TRP A 118 -6.61 -4.89 22.05
N LYS A 119 -7.65 -4.23 21.57
CA LYS A 119 -9.04 -4.45 22.02
C LYS A 119 -9.59 -5.79 21.57
N GLU A 120 -9.29 -6.19 20.33
CA GLU A 120 -9.60 -7.49 19.78
C GLU A 120 -8.29 -8.21 19.44
N PRO A 121 -8.15 -9.53 19.67
CA PRO A 121 -6.88 -10.22 19.38
C PRO A 121 -6.42 -10.03 17.94
N PRO A 122 -5.15 -9.67 17.67
CA PRO A 122 -4.66 -9.24 16.37
C PRO A 122 -4.79 -10.29 15.25
N PHE A 123 -4.90 -11.57 15.60
CA PHE A 123 -5.07 -12.66 14.64
C PHE A 123 -6.43 -13.37 14.78
N SER A 124 -7.45 -12.70 15.33
CA SER A 124 -8.79 -13.30 15.45
C SER A 124 -9.63 -13.21 14.19
N GLY A 125 -9.40 -12.20 13.34
CA GLY A 125 -10.26 -11.92 12.19
C GLY A 125 -11.72 -11.66 12.58
N VAL A 126 -11.95 -11.10 13.76
CA VAL A 126 -13.31 -10.85 14.25
C VAL A 126 -13.98 -9.73 13.44
N SER A 127 -15.25 -9.95 13.10
CA SER A 127 -16.11 -8.89 12.53
C SER A 127 -16.97 -8.34 13.66
N LYS A 128 -16.75 -7.05 13.99
CA LYS A 128 -17.41 -6.39 15.12
C LYS A 128 -17.57 -4.90 14.83
N ASP A 129 -18.71 -4.33 15.20
CA ASP A 129 -19.04 -2.91 15.10
C ASP A 129 -18.85 -2.35 13.66
N GLY A 130 -19.14 -3.16 12.63
CA GLY A 130 -18.99 -2.78 11.22
C GLY A 130 -17.55 -2.83 10.69
N TYR A 131 -16.60 -3.42 11.45
CA TYR A 131 -15.20 -3.56 11.07
C TYR A 131 -14.75 -5.02 11.09
N ILE A 132 -13.76 -5.33 10.26
CA ILE A 132 -12.96 -6.57 10.35
C ILE A 132 -11.65 -6.18 11.02
N TRP A 133 -11.40 -6.76 12.19
CA TRP A 133 -10.26 -6.44 13.03
C TRP A 133 -9.14 -7.45 12.84
N GLY A 134 -7.92 -6.94 12.76
CA GLY A 134 -6.73 -7.77 12.83
C GLY A 134 -5.51 -7.13 12.17
N ARG A 135 -4.34 -7.61 12.54
CA ARG A 135 -3.08 -7.25 11.93
C ARG A 135 -3.08 -7.70 10.46
N GLY A 136 -2.75 -6.78 9.55
CA GLY A 136 -2.82 -7.01 8.12
C GLY A 136 -4.17 -6.63 7.49
N ALA A 137 -5.18 -6.20 8.28
CA ALA A 137 -6.46 -5.80 7.70
C ALA A 137 -6.33 -4.64 6.69
N LEU A 138 -5.33 -3.79 6.87
CA LEU A 138 -4.97 -2.69 5.97
C LEU A 138 -3.64 -2.94 5.24
N ASP A 139 -2.67 -3.57 5.91
CA ASP A 139 -1.30 -3.77 5.45
C ASP A 139 -0.86 -5.23 5.57
N MET A 140 -0.91 -6.11 4.46
CA MET A 140 -1.82 -5.78 3.36
C MET A 140 -2.72 -6.98 3.00
N LYS A 141 -3.16 -7.77 4.02
CA LYS A 141 -4.05 -8.92 3.79
C LYS A 141 -5.42 -8.51 3.22
N GLY A 142 -5.97 -7.36 3.68
CA GLY A 142 -7.19 -6.82 3.10
C GLY A 142 -7.04 -6.48 1.63
N PRO A 143 -6.07 -5.64 1.23
CA PRO A 143 -5.71 -5.40 -0.17
C PRO A 143 -5.48 -6.67 -0.99
N ALA A 144 -4.78 -7.67 -0.45
CA ALA A 144 -4.55 -8.95 -1.13
C ALA A 144 -5.87 -9.68 -1.48
N ILE A 145 -6.85 -9.67 -0.58
CA ILE A 145 -8.18 -10.24 -0.88
C ILE A 145 -8.94 -9.38 -1.91
N VAL A 146 -8.78 -8.06 -1.90
CA VAL A 146 -9.36 -7.18 -2.94
C VAL A 146 -8.80 -7.53 -4.32
N GLU A 147 -7.50 -7.74 -4.43
CA GLU A 147 -6.83 -8.17 -5.66
C GLU A 147 -7.25 -9.58 -6.10
N LEU A 148 -7.27 -10.53 -5.15
CA LEU A 148 -7.73 -11.90 -5.38
C LEU A 148 -9.15 -11.92 -5.96
N MET A 149 -10.07 -11.20 -5.33
CA MET A 149 -11.48 -11.17 -5.75
C MET A 149 -11.67 -10.53 -7.13
N SER A 150 -10.82 -9.57 -7.48
CA SER A 150 -10.82 -8.99 -8.83
C SER A 150 -10.46 -10.03 -9.88
N LEU A 151 -9.39 -10.82 -9.66
CA LEU A 151 -8.97 -11.88 -10.58
C LEU A 151 -10.02 -13.00 -10.68
N ILE A 152 -10.54 -13.48 -9.55
CA ILE A 152 -11.55 -14.53 -9.50
C ILE A 152 -12.85 -14.07 -10.18
N SER A 153 -13.29 -12.84 -9.93
CA SER A 153 -14.51 -12.30 -10.55
C SER A 153 -14.40 -12.20 -12.06
N MET A 154 -13.24 -11.78 -12.58
CA MET A 154 -12.97 -11.74 -14.02
C MET A 154 -13.09 -13.14 -14.65
N LYS A 155 -12.51 -14.17 -14.00
CA LYS A 155 -12.62 -15.56 -14.44
C LYS A 155 -14.06 -16.06 -14.41
N ARG A 156 -14.77 -15.91 -13.30
CA ARG A 156 -16.16 -16.38 -13.10
C ARG A 156 -17.14 -15.72 -14.08
N GLN A 157 -16.92 -14.45 -14.41
CA GLN A 157 -17.73 -13.71 -15.39
C GLN A 157 -17.40 -14.05 -16.83
N GLY A 158 -16.33 -14.80 -17.09
CA GLY A 158 -15.88 -15.13 -18.43
C GLY A 158 -15.53 -13.90 -19.28
N VAL A 159 -15.03 -12.85 -18.67
CA VAL A 159 -14.67 -11.60 -19.37
C VAL A 159 -13.56 -11.89 -20.38
N PRO A 160 -13.72 -11.52 -21.66
CA PRO A 160 -12.64 -11.65 -22.65
C PRO A 160 -11.46 -10.78 -22.27
N LEU A 161 -10.30 -11.40 -22.00
CA LEU A 161 -9.10 -10.72 -21.59
C LEU A 161 -8.18 -10.43 -22.77
N LYS A 162 -7.63 -9.21 -22.86
CA LYS A 162 -6.57 -8.81 -23.80
C LYS A 162 -5.18 -8.92 -23.19
N ALA A 163 -5.09 -8.95 -21.86
CA ALA A 163 -3.86 -9.11 -21.08
C ALA A 163 -4.02 -10.21 -20.04
N ASP A 164 -2.95 -10.95 -19.76
CA ASP A 164 -2.93 -11.89 -18.63
C ASP A 164 -2.99 -11.11 -17.31
N ILE A 165 -3.59 -11.72 -16.29
CA ILE A 165 -3.59 -11.21 -14.93
C ILE A 165 -2.76 -12.16 -14.08
N ILE A 166 -1.75 -11.62 -13.41
CA ILE A 166 -0.90 -12.35 -12.48
C ILE A 166 -1.24 -11.86 -11.06
N PHE A 167 -1.59 -12.78 -10.16
CA PHE A 167 -1.62 -12.53 -8.73
C PHE A 167 -0.28 -12.98 -8.15
N LEU A 168 0.40 -12.09 -7.46
CA LEU A 168 1.70 -12.35 -6.86
C LEU A 168 1.67 -11.99 -5.38
N GLY A 169 1.62 -13.02 -4.51
CA GLY A 169 1.80 -12.84 -3.07
C GLY A 169 3.25 -13.11 -2.68
N THR A 170 3.92 -12.11 -2.13
CA THR A 170 5.33 -12.16 -1.76
C THR A 170 5.54 -12.36 -0.27
N ALA A 171 6.69 -12.86 0.10
CA ALA A 171 7.19 -12.91 1.47
C ALA A 171 8.07 -11.68 1.75
N ASP A 172 8.31 -11.38 3.04
CA ASP A 172 9.44 -10.59 3.51
C ASP A 172 9.43 -9.08 3.18
N GLU A 173 8.34 -8.53 2.69
CA GLU A 173 8.27 -7.11 2.33
C GLU A 173 8.62 -6.21 3.52
N GLU A 174 8.04 -6.50 4.68
CA GLU A 174 8.20 -5.76 5.94
C GLU A 174 9.65 -5.78 6.48
N ALA A 175 10.48 -6.68 5.96
CA ALA A 175 11.92 -6.76 6.27
C ALA A 175 12.83 -6.41 5.08
N GLY A 176 12.25 -5.94 3.96
CA GLY A 176 12.98 -5.47 2.79
C GLY A 176 12.88 -6.37 1.55
N GLY A 177 11.99 -7.37 1.53
CA GLY A 177 11.61 -8.14 0.34
C GLY A 177 12.67 -9.06 -0.26
N ALA A 178 13.80 -9.28 0.43
CA ALA A 178 14.89 -10.09 -0.10
C ALA A 178 14.52 -11.55 -0.34
N LEU A 179 13.59 -12.11 0.46
CA LEU A 179 13.05 -13.47 0.32
C LEU A 179 11.74 -13.50 -0.48
N GLY A 180 11.22 -12.34 -0.84
CA GLY A 180 9.99 -12.12 -1.61
C GLY A 180 10.25 -11.71 -3.04
N ALA A 181 9.83 -10.51 -3.38
CA ALA A 181 9.96 -9.95 -4.72
C ALA A 181 11.43 -9.92 -5.20
N GLY A 182 12.37 -9.60 -4.31
CA GLY A 182 13.81 -9.63 -4.63
C GLY A 182 14.28 -11.00 -5.08
N PHE A 183 13.96 -12.05 -4.31
CA PHE A 183 14.28 -13.43 -4.66
C PHE A 183 13.68 -13.85 -6.02
N LEU A 184 12.39 -13.52 -6.22
CA LEU A 184 11.70 -13.89 -7.45
C LEU A 184 12.30 -13.18 -8.67
N MET A 185 12.59 -11.88 -8.57
CA MET A 185 13.18 -11.09 -9.65
C MET A 185 14.61 -11.53 -10.00
N GLU A 186 15.34 -12.08 -9.04
CA GLU A 186 16.70 -12.59 -9.25
C GLU A 186 16.74 -14.05 -9.76
N LYS A 187 15.94 -14.94 -9.15
CA LYS A 187 16.02 -16.40 -9.39
C LYS A 187 14.96 -16.93 -10.35
N HIS A 188 13.87 -16.18 -10.54
CA HIS A 188 12.73 -16.58 -11.38
C HIS A 188 12.27 -15.46 -12.33
N PRO A 189 13.19 -14.79 -13.07
CA PRO A 189 12.84 -13.68 -13.96
C PRO A 189 11.86 -14.10 -15.07
N GLU A 190 11.83 -15.39 -15.43
CA GLU A 190 10.91 -15.95 -16.42
C GLU A 190 9.43 -15.79 -16.07
N LEU A 191 9.10 -15.64 -14.79
CA LEU A 191 7.73 -15.39 -14.32
C LEU A 191 7.20 -14.02 -14.76
N PHE A 192 8.11 -13.10 -15.02
CA PHE A 192 7.81 -11.69 -15.32
C PHE A 192 8.01 -11.32 -16.78
N GLU A 193 8.36 -12.31 -17.63
CA GLU A 193 8.41 -12.09 -19.07
C GLU A 193 7.06 -11.63 -19.61
N GLY A 194 7.08 -10.54 -20.38
CA GLY A 194 5.88 -9.94 -20.95
C GLY A 194 5.01 -9.17 -19.96
N VAL A 195 5.47 -8.91 -18.73
CA VAL A 195 4.80 -8.00 -17.80
C VAL A 195 5.00 -6.56 -18.25
N GLY A 196 3.91 -5.80 -18.30
CA GLY A 196 3.90 -4.38 -18.70
C GLY A 196 3.59 -3.42 -17.56
N LEU A 197 2.96 -3.92 -16.49
CA LEU A 197 2.44 -3.09 -15.42
C LEU A 197 2.29 -3.92 -14.13
N VAL A 198 2.63 -3.30 -13.00
CA VAL A 198 2.36 -3.84 -11.66
C VAL A 198 1.48 -2.86 -10.91
N LEU A 199 0.46 -3.36 -10.23
CA LEU A 199 -0.32 -2.65 -9.22
C LEU A 199 0.07 -3.21 -7.85
N ASN A 200 0.27 -2.34 -6.89
CA ASN A 200 0.68 -2.68 -5.52
C ASN A 200 0.05 -1.69 -4.53
N GLU A 201 0.37 -1.80 -3.27
CA GLU A 201 0.07 -0.82 -2.23
C GLU A 201 0.80 0.52 -2.41
N GLY A 202 0.53 1.52 -1.55
CA GLY A 202 1.23 2.81 -1.50
C GLY A 202 0.45 4.00 -2.05
N GLY A 203 -0.82 3.79 -2.43
CA GLY A 203 -1.77 4.83 -2.81
C GLY A 203 -3.19 4.47 -2.43
N GLY A 204 -4.16 5.38 -2.64
CA GLY A 204 -5.56 5.16 -2.28
C GLY A 204 -6.39 6.43 -2.37
N ILE A 205 -7.56 6.43 -1.71
CA ILE A 205 -8.53 7.52 -1.76
C ILE A 205 -8.52 8.28 -0.44
N ARG A 206 -8.31 9.59 -0.48
CA ARG A 206 -8.29 10.45 0.70
C ARG A 206 -9.63 11.14 0.89
N LEU A 207 -10.20 10.99 2.10
CA LEU A 207 -11.47 11.61 2.47
C LEU A 207 -11.23 12.93 3.19
N GLY A 208 -12.09 13.91 2.95
CA GLY A 208 -12.18 15.11 3.76
C GLY A 208 -12.91 14.85 5.08
N GLY A 209 -12.97 15.87 5.94
CA GLY A 209 -13.70 15.80 7.22
C GLY A 209 -15.22 15.61 7.07
N ASP A 210 -15.75 15.81 5.88
CA ASP A 210 -17.16 15.56 5.51
C ASP A 210 -17.41 14.12 5.01
N GLY A 211 -16.37 13.25 5.03
CA GLY A 211 -16.44 11.86 4.56
C GLY A 211 -16.44 11.69 3.04
N ARG A 212 -16.36 12.79 2.26
CA ARG A 212 -16.30 12.72 0.80
C ARG A 212 -14.86 12.56 0.33
N ALA A 213 -14.65 11.89 -0.83
CA ALA A 213 -13.37 11.81 -1.45
C ALA A 213 -12.87 13.21 -1.85
N ARG A 214 -11.67 13.55 -1.44
CA ARG A 214 -11.03 14.83 -1.67
C ARG A 214 -10.03 14.77 -2.80
N TYR A 215 -9.26 13.68 -2.85
CA TYR A 215 -8.31 13.37 -3.91
C TYR A 215 -7.90 11.89 -3.85
N TYR A 216 -7.37 11.41 -4.96
CA TYR A 216 -6.74 10.09 -5.05
C TYR A 216 -5.22 10.24 -5.00
N THR A 217 -4.52 9.22 -4.50
CA THR A 217 -3.06 9.17 -4.53
C THR A 217 -2.58 7.93 -5.25
N VAL A 218 -1.51 8.08 -6.05
CA VAL A 218 -0.85 6.97 -6.75
C VAL A 218 0.63 6.99 -6.42
N GLY A 219 1.16 5.90 -5.88
CA GLY A 219 2.59 5.72 -5.63
C GLY A 219 3.36 5.51 -6.94
N VAL A 220 4.20 6.46 -7.32
CA VAL A 220 5.05 6.37 -8.53
C VAL A 220 6.53 6.40 -8.20
N ALA A 221 6.89 6.88 -7.01
CA ALA A 221 8.25 7.02 -6.51
C ALA A 221 8.24 6.93 -4.98
N GLU A 222 9.33 6.45 -4.42
CA GLU A 222 9.50 6.24 -2.98
C GLU A 222 10.85 6.75 -2.52
N LYS A 223 10.95 7.12 -1.23
CA LYS A 223 12.23 7.35 -0.59
C LYS A 223 12.96 6.02 -0.44
N THR A 224 14.28 6.06 -0.59
CA THR A 224 15.12 4.88 -0.51
C THR A 224 15.51 4.58 0.94
N PRO A 225 15.30 3.37 1.46
CA PRO A 225 15.79 3.00 2.77
C PRO A 225 17.32 2.92 2.78
N LEU A 226 17.89 3.34 3.87
CA LEU A 226 19.28 3.14 4.24
C LEU A 226 19.30 2.84 5.74
N TRP A 227 19.05 1.57 6.08
CA TRP A 227 19.07 1.15 7.47
C TRP A 227 20.48 0.89 7.93
N LEU A 228 20.84 1.48 9.05
CA LEU A 228 22.19 1.43 9.58
C LEU A 228 22.20 0.86 11.00
N ARG A 229 23.31 0.20 11.35
CA ARG A 229 23.67 -0.11 12.72
C ARG A 229 24.93 0.62 13.09
N LEU A 230 24.85 1.41 14.17
CA LEU A 230 26.01 1.99 14.82
C LEU A 230 26.46 1.06 15.95
N THR A 231 27.75 0.77 16.03
CA THR A 231 28.31 -0.08 17.08
C THR A 231 29.52 0.61 17.70
N ALA A 232 29.43 0.91 18.99
CA ALA A 232 30.54 1.39 19.79
C ALA A 232 31.11 0.26 20.64
N THR A 233 32.43 0.23 20.82
CA THR A 233 33.14 -0.73 21.67
C THR A 233 33.90 0.01 22.79
N GLY A 234 34.10 -0.69 23.91
CA GLY A 234 34.87 -0.19 25.06
C GLY A 234 35.25 -1.31 26.01
N ALA A 235 36.09 -1.01 26.99
CA ALA A 235 36.48 -2.01 27.96
C ALA A 235 35.32 -2.30 28.94
N PRO A 236 34.90 -3.57 29.08
CA PRO A 236 33.87 -3.97 30.03
C PRO A 236 34.37 -3.85 31.49
N GLY A 237 33.42 -3.81 32.44
CA GLY A 237 33.81 -3.74 33.85
C GLY A 237 32.62 -3.65 34.80
N HIS A 238 32.96 -3.40 36.05
CA HIS A 238 31.97 -3.19 37.11
C HIS A 238 31.44 -1.75 37.08
N GLY A 239 30.13 -1.56 37.20
CA GLY A 239 29.48 -0.24 37.11
C GLY A 239 29.98 0.79 38.16
N SER A 240 30.51 0.35 39.32
CA SER A 240 31.04 1.24 40.34
C SER A 240 32.44 1.80 40.07
N THR A 241 33.14 1.28 39.05
CA THR A 241 34.48 1.72 38.67
C THR A 241 34.52 2.06 37.15
N PRO A 242 33.79 3.12 36.76
CA PRO A 242 33.68 3.49 35.34
C PRO A 242 35.02 4.02 34.81
N ARG A 243 35.37 3.63 33.60
CA ARG A 243 36.51 4.15 32.84
C ARG A 243 36.11 5.35 31.98
N ALA A 244 37.07 6.11 31.48
CA ALA A 244 36.78 7.27 30.63
C ALA A 244 36.02 6.94 29.33
N GLU A 245 36.36 5.81 28.70
CA GLU A 245 35.86 5.44 27.38
C GLU A 245 34.90 4.23 27.42
N LEU A 246 33.67 4.48 27.82
CA LEU A 246 32.62 3.43 27.83
C LEU A 246 31.94 3.32 26.48
N ALA A 247 31.67 2.10 26.03
CA ALA A 247 30.93 1.86 24.77
C ALA A 247 29.57 2.60 24.74
N VAL A 248 28.83 2.54 25.85
CA VAL A 248 27.53 3.22 25.97
C VAL A 248 27.69 4.75 25.87
N ASN A 249 28.69 5.33 26.52
CA ASN A 249 28.90 6.79 26.51
C ASN A 249 29.27 7.29 25.09
N LYS A 250 30.17 6.56 24.40
CA LYS A 250 30.53 6.87 23.01
C LYS A 250 29.25 6.86 22.11
N LEU A 251 28.44 5.80 22.21
CA LEU A 251 27.22 5.70 21.46
C LEU A 251 26.24 6.85 21.78
N VAL A 252 26.00 7.15 23.05
CA VAL A 252 25.10 8.23 23.48
C VAL A 252 25.52 9.58 22.91
N LEU A 253 26.83 9.89 22.94
CA LEU A 253 27.36 11.15 22.39
C LEU A 253 27.16 11.21 20.86
N ALA A 254 27.39 10.12 20.16
CA ALA A 254 27.13 10.02 18.73
C ALA A 254 25.64 10.22 18.40
N LEU A 255 24.74 9.53 19.13
CA LEU A 255 23.29 9.65 18.93
C LEU A 255 22.80 11.07 19.25
N ASN A 256 23.34 11.73 20.27
CA ASN A 256 23.02 13.13 20.58
C ASN A 256 23.36 14.07 19.40
N ARG A 257 24.51 13.87 18.75
CA ARG A 257 24.86 14.64 17.54
C ARG A 257 23.91 14.36 16.38
N LEU A 258 23.51 13.09 16.17
CA LEU A 258 22.54 12.73 15.15
C LEU A 258 21.15 13.32 15.40
N ILE A 259 20.67 13.37 16.65
CA ILE A 259 19.40 14.03 17.01
C ILE A 259 19.40 15.51 16.66
N GLN A 260 20.54 16.18 16.83
CA GLN A 260 20.69 17.61 16.51
C GLN A 260 20.93 17.88 15.02
N TYR A 261 21.30 16.85 14.25
CA TYR A 261 21.60 17.01 12.84
C TYR A 261 20.34 17.24 12.03
N GLN A 262 20.28 18.38 11.34
CA GLN A 262 19.22 18.71 10.40
C GLN A 262 19.71 18.47 8.98
N THR A 263 19.12 17.51 8.28
CA THR A 263 19.41 17.28 6.86
C THR A 263 18.95 18.45 6.01
N PRO A 264 19.66 18.80 4.93
CA PRO A 264 19.26 19.89 4.04
C PRO A 264 17.87 19.71 3.43
N VAL A 265 17.16 20.82 3.23
CA VAL A 265 15.90 20.85 2.47
C VAL A 265 16.22 20.84 0.98
N LYS A 266 15.55 19.93 0.24
CA LYS A 266 15.69 19.78 -1.21
C LYS A 266 14.32 19.48 -1.81
N VAL A 267 13.78 20.41 -2.57
CA VAL A 267 12.52 20.21 -3.30
C VAL A 267 12.81 19.53 -4.63
N LEU A 268 12.47 18.28 -4.75
CA LEU A 268 12.59 17.53 -6.01
C LEU A 268 11.49 17.95 -7.00
N PRO A 269 11.72 17.82 -8.32
CA PRO A 269 10.70 18.17 -9.32
C PRO A 269 9.36 17.44 -9.11
N GLU A 270 9.39 16.17 -8.69
CA GLU A 270 8.19 15.36 -8.39
C GLU A 270 7.43 15.92 -7.20
N VAL A 271 8.15 16.34 -6.16
CA VAL A 271 7.57 16.95 -4.95
C VAL A 271 6.96 18.30 -5.29
N GLN A 272 7.66 19.13 -6.09
CA GLN A 272 7.10 20.40 -6.59
C GLN A 272 5.81 20.18 -7.39
N LYS A 273 5.79 19.21 -8.31
CA LYS A 273 4.59 18.86 -9.09
C LYS A 273 3.44 18.41 -8.22
N PHE A 274 3.72 17.58 -7.19
CA PHE A 274 2.70 17.14 -6.24
C PHE A 274 2.07 18.31 -5.51
N TYR A 275 2.86 19.21 -4.91
CA TYR A 275 2.35 20.36 -4.18
C TYR A 275 1.63 21.36 -5.09
N ALA A 276 2.15 21.61 -6.29
CA ALA A 276 1.47 22.45 -7.28
C ALA A 276 0.09 21.90 -7.67
N ALA A 277 -0.03 20.59 -7.87
CA ALA A 277 -1.31 19.94 -8.13
C ALA A 277 -2.23 19.96 -6.89
N ALA A 278 -1.68 19.78 -5.69
CA ALA A 278 -2.42 19.87 -4.43
C ALA A 278 -2.87 21.29 -4.08
N ALA A 279 -2.27 22.34 -4.66
CA ALA A 279 -2.62 23.73 -4.40
C ALA A 279 -4.10 24.05 -4.68
N VAL A 280 -4.76 23.32 -5.58
CA VAL A 280 -6.20 23.49 -5.86
C VAL A 280 -7.09 23.14 -4.65
N LEU A 281 -6.57 22.34 -3.73
CA LEU A 281 -7.25 21.93 -2.51
C LEU A 281 -7.06 22.94 -1.37
N GLU A 282 -6.19 23.93 -1.54
CA GLU A 282 -5.82 24.92 -0.54
C GLU A 282 -6.49 26.28 -0.83
N SER A 283 -6.52 27.15 0.18
CA SER A 283 -7.08 28.50 0.10
C SER A 283 -6.08 29.56 0.58
N GLY A 284 -6.37 30.82 0.31
CA GLY A 284 -5.55 31.96 0.76
C GLY A 284 -4.10 31.87 0.32
N ALA A 285 -3.18 32.31 1.17
CA ALA A 285 -1.75 32.29 0.90
C ALA A 285 -1.18 30.89 0.68
N ARG A 286 -1.73 29.88 1.34
CA ARG A 286 -1.27 28.49 1.24
C ARG A 286 -1.38 27.95 -0.20
N ARG A 287 -2.39 28.36 -0.95
CA ARG A 287 -2.55 28.00 -2.37
C ARG A 287 -1.35 28.48 -3.21
N SER A 288 -0.94 29.72 -3.07
CA SER A 288 0.21 30.26 -3.83
C SER A 288 1.53 29.65 -3.35
N GLN A 289 1.67 29.40 -2.06
CA GLN A 289 2.85 28.76 -1.47
C GLN A 289 3.03 27.31 -1.95
N PHE A 290 1.94 26.55 -2.08
CA PHE A 290 1.99 25.18 -2.62
C PHE A 290 2.21 25.18 -4.14
N ALA A 291 1.65 26.15 -4.86
CA ALA A 291 1.85 26.27 -6.30
C ALA A 291 3.35 26.43 -6.69
N ASP A 292 4.12 27.12 -5.85
CA ASP A 292 5.59 27.23 -5.97
C ASP A 292 6.24 27.00 -4.61
N LEU A 293 6.31 25.72 -4.20
CA LEU A 293 6.86 25.31 -2.91
C LEU A 293 8.34 25.72 -2.79
N GLN A 294 9.11 25.58 -3.87
CA GLN A 294 10.54 25.92 -3.86
C GLN A 294 10.77 27.40 -3.59
N ALA A 295 9.97 28.28 -4.14
CA ALA A 295 10.03 29.71 -3.84
C ALA A 295 9.51 30.01 -2.43
N ALA A 296 8.40 29.39 -2.03
CA ALA A 296 7.78 29.62 -0.73
C ALA A 296 8.69 29.21 0.44
N LEU A 297 9.46 28.13 0.33
CA LEU A 297 10.41 27.68 1.36
C LEU A 297 11.62 28.62 1.56
N LYS A 298 11.78 29.68 0.78
CA LYS A 298 12.76 30.75 1.03
C LYS A 298 12.29 31.73 2.11
N ASP A 299 10.97 31.78 2.37
CA ASP A 299 10.41 32.51 3.50
C ASP A 299 10.62 31.70 4.79
N PRO A 300 11.39 32.20 5.77
CA PRO A 300 11.67 31.46 7.00
C PRO A 300 10.43 31.13 7.84
N LEU A 301 9.39 31.97 7.82
CA LEU A 301 8.17 31.75 8.58
C LEU A 301 7.37 30.60 7.99
N PHE A 302 7.18 30.62 6.66
CA PHE A 302 6.52 29.51 5.98
C PHE A 302 7.32 28.19 6.09
N ALA A 303 8.66 28.27 5.91
CA ALA A 303 9.52 27.10 6.02
C ALA A 303 9.43 26.47 7.42
N ALA A 304 9.43 27.26 8.49
CA ALA A 304 9.30 26.77 9.86
C ALA A 304 7.94 26.08 10.09
N GLU A 305 6.84 26.66 9.59
CA GLU A 305 5.50 26.07 9.67
C GLU A 305 5.41 24.78 8.84
N PHE A 306 5.87 24.81 7.60
CA PHE A 306 5.82 23.68 6.67
C PHE A 306 6.63 22.48 7.21
N LEU A 307 7.84 22.72 7.71
CA LEU A 307 8.74 21.67 8.20
C LEU A 307 8.36 21.15 9.59
N LYS A 308 7.47 21.81 10.30
CA LYS A 308 6.93 21.34 11.59
C LYS A 308 5.99 20.14 11.39
N GLU A 309 5.32 20.07 10.23
CA GLU A 309 4.48 18.94 9.90
C GLU A 309 5.37 17.79 9.39
N PRO A 310 5.38 16.59 10.07
CA PRO A 310 6.32 15.51 9.76
C PRO A 310 6.24 15.01 8.31
N ARG A 311 5.05 14.97 7.73
CA ARG A 311 4.85 14.48 6.36
C ARG A 311 5.42 15.46 5.33
N HIS A 312 5.24 16.76 5.55
CA HIS A 312 5.81 17.80 4.70
C HIS A 312 7.34 17.80 4.81
N SER A 313 7.86 17.78 6.04
CA SER A 313 9.30 17.71 6.30
C SER A 313 9.94 16.51 5.61
N ALA A 314 9.36 15.31 5.75
CA ALA A 314 9.88 14.09 5.16
C ALA A 314 9.84 14.11 3.61
N SER A 315 8.95 14.89 2.98
CA SER A 315 8.87 14.99 1.51
C SER A 315 10.00 15.80 0.88
N VAL A 316 10.67 16.67 1.67
CA VAL A 316 11.68 17.62 1.15
C VAL A 316 13.06 17.44 1.76
N ARG A 317 13.31 16.38 2.51
CA ARG A 317 14.62 16.08 3.09
C ARG A 317 14.85 14.58 3.33
N ASN A 318 16.11 14.19 3.43
CA ASN A 318 16.46 12.90 3.99
C ASN A 318 16.02 12.86 5.45
N THR A 319 15.56 11.72 5.94
CA THR A 319 15.16 11.56 7.34
C THR A 319 16.07 10.59 8.05
N VAL A 320 16.35 10.84 9.33
CA VAL A 320 17.20 10.02 10.20
C VAL A 320 16.43 9.79 11.50
N ALA A 321 16.11 8.54 11.81
CA ALA A 321 15.40 8.15 13.01
C ALA A 321 16.17 7.06 13.77
N ILE A 322 16.38 7.26 15.08
CA ILE A 322 16.92 6.24 15.96
C ILE A 322 15.78 5.31 16.36
N THR A 323 15.83 4.04 15.94
CA THR A 323 14.73 3.08 16.13
C THR A 323 15.01 2.00 17.17
N GLY A 324 16.25 1.86 17.60
CA GLY A 324 16.60 0.88 18.63
C GLY A 324 17.94 1.18 19.28
N ILE A 325 18.07 0.88 20.57
CA ILE A 325 19.32 1.01 21.32
C ILE A 325 19.51 -0.24 22.16
N LYS A 326 20.72 -0.79 22.15
CA LYS A 326 21.13 -1.95 22.97
C LYS A 326 22.41 -1.64 23.71
N GLY A 327 22.47 -2.07 24.97
CA GLY A 327 23.64 -1.95 25.83
C GLY A 327 23.74 -3.12 26.80
N SER A 328 24.00 -2.87 28.09
CA SER A 328 24.01 -3.92 29.11
C SER A 328 22.59 -4.37 29.48
N ASN A 329 22.43 -5.68 29.72
CA ASN A 329 21.21 -6.26 30.28
C ASN A 329 21.19 -6.21 31.80
N LYS A 330 22.25 -5.69 32.45
CA LYS A 330 22.42 -5.67 33.91
C LYS A 330 22.94 -4.33 34.36
N VAL A 331 22.26 -3.73 35.36
CA VAL A 331 22.51 -2.37 35.82
C VAL A 331 23.95 -2.12 36.30
N ASN A 332 24.60 -3.10 36.97
CA ASN A 332 25.92 -2.98 37.51
C ASN A 332 27.06 -3.50 36.60
N VAL A 333 26.80 -3.73 35.32
CA VAL A 333 27.77 -4.24 34.33
C VAL A 333 27.99 -3.21 33.24
N ILE A 334 29.22 -2.80 33.02
CA ILE A 334 29.65 -2.01 31.87
C ILE A 334 29.83 -2.99 30.68
N PRO A 335 29.08 -2.84 29.59
CA PRO A 335 29.18 -3.75 28.46
C PRO A 335 30.42 -3.44 27.59
N ALA A 336 30.98 -4.46 26.94
CA ALA A 336 32.04 -4.30 25.98
C ALA A 336 31.57 -3.62 24.69
N GLN A 337 30.25 -3.66 24.42
CA GLN A 337 29.64 -3.15 23.20
C GLN A 337 28.29 -2.51 23.48
N ALA A 338 27.99 -1.42 22.75
CA ALA A 338 26.67 -0.84 22.66
C ALA A 338 26.32 -0.58 21.18
N SER A 339 25.07 -0.72 20.80
CA SER A 339 24.65 -0.50 19.42
C SER A 339 23.31 0.24 19.32
N ALA A 340 23.10 0.93 18.20
CA ALA A 340 21.83 1.54 17.84
C ALA A 340 21.48 1.21 16.38
N ASN A 341 20.18 1.02 16.13
CA ASN A 341 19.63 0.95 14.78
C ASN A 341 19.13 2.34 14.38
N ILE A 342 19.45 2.71 13.13
CA ILE A 342 19.09 4.00 12.54
C ILE A 342 18.32 3.73 11.25
N ASP A 343 17.07 4.17 11.19
CA ASP A 343 16.28 4.20 9.95
C ASP A 343 16.55 5.53 9.23
N VAL A 344 17.28 5.47 8.14
CA VAL A 344 17.49 6.58 7.21
C VAL A 344 16.62 6.36 5.99
N ARG A 345 15.95 7.44 5.54
CA ARG A 345 15.21 7.45 4.27
C ARG A 345 15.74 8.57 3.41
N LEU A 346 16.35 8.19 2.30
CA LEU A 346 16.98 9.10 1.35
C LEU A 346 15.97 9.59 0.30
N LEU A 347 16.08 10.82 -0.11
CA LEU A 347 15.37 11.34 -1.29
C LEU A 347 15.89 10.63 -2.56
N PRO A 348 15.03 10.42 -3.58
CA PRO A 348 15.47 9.92 -4.86
C PRO A 348 16.65 10.71 -5.43
N GLY A 349 17.66 9.99 -5.93
CA GLY A 349 18.88 10.57 -6.48
C GLY A 349 19.97 10.94 -5.47
N GLU A 350 19.77 10.67 -4.19
CA GLU A 350 20.84 10.76 -3.19
C GLU A 350 21.77 9.53 -3.26
N ASP A 351 23.08 9.76 -3.08
CA ASP A 351 24.07 8.70 -3.00
C ASP A 351 24.19 8.17 -1.57
N PRO A 352 23.84 6.90 -1.30
CA PRO A 352 23.95 6.31 0.04
C PRO A 352 25.35 6.37 0.63
N THR A 353 26.39 6.18 -0.19
CA THR A 353 27.80 6.20 0.27
C THR A 353 28.20 7.59 0.71
N ALA A 354 27.92 8.60 -0.09
CA ALA A 354 28.18 9.99 0.26
C ALA A 354 27.39 10.43 1.53
N PHE A 355 26.16 9.92 1.67
CA PHE A 355 25.35 10.22 2.87
C PHE A 355 25.95 9.58 4.12
N ILE A 356 26.40 8.32 4.06
CA ILE A 356 27.08 7.63 5.17
C ILE A 356 28.35 8.40 5.59
N ASP A 357 29.15 8.88 4.63
CA ASP A 357 30.35 9.66 4.93
C ASP A 357 30.02 11.00 5.59
N GLY A 358 28.92 11.63 5.18
CA GLY A 358 28.35 12.78 5.88
C GLY A 358 27.96 12.48 7.32
N LEU A 359 27.26 11.34 7.55
CA LEU A 359 26.87 10.91 8.90
C LEU A 359 28.08 10.59 9.79
N ARG A 360 29.14 9.97 9.25
CA ARG A 360 30.39 9.71 10.00
C ARG A 360 31.01 11.01 10.50
N LYS A 361 31.01 12.07 9.70
CA LYS A 361 31.48 13.41 10.12
C LYS A 361 30.62 13.98 11.24
N VAL A 362 29.29 13.80 11.17
CA VAL A 362 28.36 14.23 12.23
C VAL A 362 28.59 13.44 13.51
N ILE A 363 28.76 12.12 13.42
CA ILE A 363 29.06 11.22 14.53
C ILE A 363 30.36 11.65 15.22
N GLY A 364 31.39 12.02 14.45
CA GLY A 364 32.65 12.59 14.97
C GLY A 364 33.42 11.67 15.89
N ASP A 365 33.30 10.34 15.73
CA ASP A 365 34.04 9.30 16.43
C ASP A 365 34.27 8.12 15.49
N GLU A 366 35.51 8.04 14.99
CA GLU A 366 35.92 6.99 14.02
C GLU A 366 35.93 5.57 14.62
N SER A 367 35.91 5.44 15.95
CA SER A 367 35.84 4.14 16.62
C SER A 367 34.45 3.51 16.56
N ILE A 368 33.43 4.27 16.15
CA ILE A 368 32.07 3.78 15.97
C ILE A 368 31.94 3.14 14.58
N LYS A 369 31.69 1.84 14.57
CA LYS A 369 31.41 1.09 13.33
C LYS A 369 30.02 1.48 12.80
N VAL A 370 29.96 1.84 11.52
CA VAL A 370 28.70 2.04 10.77
C VAL A 370 28.53 0.89 9.81
N GLU A 371 27.46 0.12 9.97
CA GLU A 371 27.10 -1.04 9.16
C GLU A 371 25.79 -0.80 8.45
N VAL A 372 25.72 -1.09 7.15
CA VAL A 372 24.51 -1.04 6.35
C VAL A 372 23.73 -2.35 6.54
N LEU A 373 22.49 -2.25 6.99
CA LEU A 373 21.59 -3.39 7.17
C LEU A 373 20.70 -3.59 5.94
N LEU A 374 20.26 -2.47 5.32
CA LEU A 374 19.42 -2.48 4.13
C LEU A 374 19.66 -1.20 3.32
N SER A 375 19.74 -1.33 2.00
CA SER A 375 19.77 -0.19 1.07
C SER A 375 19.31 -0.63 -0.31
N PHE A 376 18.51 0.19 -0.99
CA PHE A 376 18.08 -0.03 -2.37
C PHE A 376 18.50 1.15 -3.26
N PRO A 377 18.69 0.94 -4.57
CA PRO A 377 18.80 2.03 -5.52
C PRO A 377 17.43 2.74 -5.70
N PRO A 378 17.41 4.05 -5.96
CA PRO A 378 16.19 4.77 -6.24
C PRO A 378 15.61 4.36 -7.60
N ALA A 379 14.30 4.12 -7.65
CA ALA A 379 13.60 3.79 -8.87
C ALA A 379 12.21 4.45 -8.93
N THR A 380 11.76 4.85 -10.14
CA THR A 380 10.50 5.56 -10.35
C THR A 380 9.72 4.99 -11.53
N SER A 381 8.41 5.13 -11.51
CA SER A 381 7.53 4.79 -12.62
C SER A 381 7.13 6.04 -13.43
N PRO A 382 6.90 5.92 -14.75
CA PRO A 382 6.46 7.05 -15.57
C PRO A 382 5.12 7.62 -15.10
N PRO A 383 4.94 8.97 -15.00
CA PRO A 383 3.73 9.58 -14.43
C PRO A 383 2.49 9.53 -15.34
N HIS A 384 2.60 9.14 -16.62
CA HIS A 384 1.50 9.16 -17.61
C HIS A 384 1.19 7.77 -18.19
N ALA A 385 1.08 6.76 -17.33
CA ALA A 385 0.79 5.41 -17.76
C ALA A 385 -0.71 5.08 -17.79
N GLU A 386 -1.03 3.93 -18.38
CA GLU A 386 -2.38 3.38 -18.49
C GLU A 386 -3.05 3.25 -17.11
N ALA A 387 -2.29 2.84 -16.09
CA ALA A 387 -2.79 2.75 -14.71
C ALA A 387 -3.30 4.08 -14.17
N ILE A 388 -2.55 5.18 -14.34
CA ILE A 388 -2.98 6.50 -13.87
C ILE A 388 -4.23 6.97 -14.60
N ARG A 389 -4.36 6.68 -15.90
CA ARG A 389 -5.59 6.97 -16.65
C ARG A 389 -6.78 6.19 -16.12
N ALA A 390 -6.62 4.89 -15.85
CA ALA A 390 -7.68 4.05 -15.28
C ALA A 390 -8.11 4.56 -13.89
N ILE A 391 -7.17 4.93 -13.02
CA ILE A 391 -7.43 5.49 -11.70
C ILE A 391 -8.14 6.86 -11.82
N THR A 392 -7.73 7.70 -12.77
CA THR A 392 -8.37 9.01 -13.01
C THR A 392 -9.82 8.83 -13.49
N GLU A 393 -10.06 7.84 -14.33
CA GLU A 393 -11.42 7.54 -14.79
C GLU A 393 -12.29 6.97 -13.66
N LEU A 394 -11.75 6.11 -12.82
CA LEU A 394 -12.40 5.62 -11.60
C LEU A 394 -12.81 6.79 -10.69
N ALA A 395 -11.88 7.72 -10.42
CA ALA A 395 -12.15 8.91 -9.63
C ALA A 395 -13.28 9.76 -10.22
N ARG A 396 -13.22 10.03 -11.52
CA ARG A 396 -14.22 10.82 -12.24
C ARG A 396 -15.61 10.18 -12.18
N ARG A 397 -15.69 8.86 -12.27
CA ARG A 397 -16.97 8.11 -12.29
C ARG A 397 -17.64 8.09 -10.92
N HIS A 398 -16.87 7.93 -9.84
CA HIS A 398 -17.41 7.73 -8.50
C HIS A 398 -17.42 8.99 -7.64
N ASP A 399 -16.46 9.88 -7.82
CA ASP A 399 -16.25 11.02 -6.93
C ASP A 399 -16.15 12.37 -7.69
N GLY A 400 -16.39 12.35 -9.02
CA GLY A 400 -16.38 13.54 -9.85
C GLY A 400 -14.97 13.99 -10.27
N ASN A 401 -14.84 15.25 -10.63
CA ASN A 401 -13.57 15.79 -11.17
C ASN A 401 -12.64 16.23 -10.02
N ILE A 402 -12.21 15.26 -9.20
CA ILE A 402 -11.25 15.49 -8.12
C ILE A 402 -9.82 15.12 -8.55
N PRO A 403 -8.77 15.69 -7.93
CA PRO A 403 -7.40 15.44 -8.34
C PRO A 403 -6.95 13.99 -8.10
N VAL A 404 -6.12 13.48 -9.03
CA VAL A 404 -5.28 12.29 -8.82
C VAL A 404 -3.83 12.77 -8.67
N LEU A 405 -3.26 12.58 -7.50
CA LEU A 405 -1.97 13.11 -7.09
C LEU A 405 -0.94 11.98 -6.97
N ALA A 406 0.32 12.28 -7.28
CA ALA A 406 1.43 11.35 -7.14
C ALA A 406 2.42 11.88 -6.08
N PRO A 407 2.16 11.66 -4.78
CA PRO A 407 3.10 12.05 -3.74
C PRO A 407 4.35 11.18 -3.77
N LEU A 408 5.48 11.72 -3.29
CA LEU A 408 6.64 10.91 -2.98
C LEU A 408 6.30 9.99 -1.79
N GLY A 409 6.37 8.67 -1.99
CA GLY A 409 6.24 7.67 -0.94
C GLY A 409 7.33 7.84 0.11
N ARG A 410 6.95 7.82 1.40
CA ARG A 410 7.90 7.97 2.52
C ARG A 410 8.50 6.64 2.96
N GLY A 411 7.76 5.55 2.75
CA GLY A 411 8.21 4.18 2.89
C GLY A 411 8.80 3.64 1.59
N PHE A 412 9.10 2.37 1.58
CA PHE A 412 9.36 1.58 0.38
C PHE A 412 8.29 0.49 0.26
N THR A 413 8.18 -0.13 -0.88
CA THR A 413 7.34 -1.28 -1.15
C THR A 413 8.07 -2.22 -2.11
N ASP A 414 7.58 -3.42 -2.32
CA ASP A 414 8.11 -4.35 -3.34
C ASP A 414 8.13 -3.78 -4.77
N CYS A 415 7.47 -2.65 -5.01
CA CYS A 415 7.52 -1.92 -6.28
C CYS A 415 8.93 -1.56 -6.72
N HIS A 416 9.85 -1.34 -5.80
CA HIS A 416 11.22 -0.96 -6.15
C HIS A 416 11.92 -2.04 -6.99
N PHE A 417 11.73 -3.34 -6.69
CA PHE A 417 12.34 -4.45 -7.45
C PHE A 417 11.90 -4.47 -8.91
N PHE A 418 10.63 -4.18 -9.17
CA PHE A 418 10.08 -4.09 -10.52
C PHE A 418 10.58 -2.85 -11.26
N ARG A 419 10.56 -1.70 -10.58
CA ARG A 419 11.04 -0.42 -11.13
C ARG A 419 12.51 -0.47 -11.49
N GLU A 420 13.36 -1.14 -10.69
CA GLU A 420 14.78 -1.35 -10.97
C GLU A 420 15.02 -2.15 -12.26
N LYS A 421 14.09 -3.02 -12.63
CA LYS A 421 14.14 -3.79 -13.89
C LYS A 421 13.38 -3.09 -15.04
N GLY A 422 12.96 -1.83 -14.86
CA GLY A 422 12.25 -1.06 -15.88
C GLY A 422 10.80 -1.46 -16.07
N VAL A 423 10.22 -2.26 -15.18
CA VAL A 423 8.80 -2.59 -15.17
C VAL A 423 8.05 -1.55 -14.35
N PRO A 424 7.11 -0.78 -14.94
CA PRO A 424 6.34 0.21 -14.18
C PRO A 424 5.51 -0.44 -13.07
N CYS A 425 5.64 0.08 -11.84
CA CYS A 425 4.87 -0.34 -10.68
C CYS A 425 4.20 0.85 -10.03
N TYR A 426 2.88 0.77 -9.86
CA TYR A 426 2.04 1.84 -9.32
C TYR A 426 1.40 1.39 -8.02
N GLY A 427 1.61 2.19 -6.96
CA GLY A 427 0.95 1.95 -5.70
C GLY A 427 -0.48 2.50 -5.73
N PHE A 428 -1.49 1.63 -5.74
CA PHE A 428 -2.89 2.04 -5.62
C PHE A 428 -3.79 0.87 -5.24
N ILE A 429 -4.38 0.98 -4.07
CA ILE A 429 -5.52 0.15 -3.65
C ILE A 429 -6.71 1.11 -3.45
N PRO A 430 -7.87 0.87 -4.05
CA PRO A 430 -9.02 1.78 -3.97
C PRO A 430 -9.71 1.73 -2.60
N MET A 431 -8.94 1.83 -1.52
CA MET A 431 -9.45 1.97 -0.17
C MET A 431 -9.57 3.43 0.21
N ARG A 432 -10.66 3.77 0.90
CA ARG A 432 -10.96 5.09 1.40
C ARG A 432 -10.37 5.28 2.78
N GLY A 433 -9.55 6.30 2.96
CA GLY A 433 -8.92 6.66 4.23
C GLY A 433 -9.16 8.12 4.57
N THR A 434 -9.15 8.46 5.86
CA THR A 434 -9.30 9.85 6.32
C THR A 434 -8.04 10.64 6.07
N ASP A 435 -8.17 11.87 5.54
CA ASP A 435 -7.06 12.81 5.40
C ASP A 435 -6.70 13.38 6.80
N GLY A 436 -5.46 13.18 7.22
CA GLY A 436 -4.97 13.63 8.53
C GLY A 436 -5.38 12.76 9.73
N GLY A 437 -6.14 11.67 9.53
CA GLY A 437 -6.44 10.70 10.58
C GLY A 437 -5.22 9.86 10.99
N GLU A 438 -5.23 9.29 12.20
CA GLU A 438 -4.22 8.32 12.62
C GLU A 438 -4.23 7.12 11.67
N SER A 439 -3.08 6.82 11.09
CA SER A 439 -2.90 5.58 10.35
C SER A 439 -2.90 4.42 11.34
N LEU A 440 -3.77 3.44 11.12
CA LEU A 440 -3.76 2.18 11.88
C LEU A 440 -2.73 1.19 11.34
N VAL A 441 -2.14 1.49 10.19
CA VAL A 441 -1.05 0.69 9.60
C VAL A 441 0.13 0.66 10.56
N HIS A 442 0.63 -0.53 10.88
CA HIS A 442 1.64 -0.81 11.91
C HIS A 442 1.23 -0.43 13.35
N GLY A 443 0.02 0.14 13.52
CA GLY A 443 -0.51 0.53 14.82
C GLY A 443 -1.18 -0.61 15.59
N ILE A 444 -1.77 -0.27 16.74
CA ILE A 444 -2.66 -1.16 17.49
C ILE A 444 -4.11 -1.00 16.97
N ASP A 445 -4.92 -2.03 17.16
CA ASP A 445 -6.34 -2.01 16.76
C ASP A 445 -6.55 -1.82 15.26
N GLU A 446 -5.63 -2.33 14.42
CA GLU A 446 -5.74 -2.31 12.97
C GLU A 446 -7.03 -2.99 12.52
N ARG A 447 -7.78 -2.35 11.65
CA ARG A 447 -9.07 -2.82 11.16
C ARG A 447 -9.49 -2.11 9.90
N VAL A 448 -10.30 -2.76 9.10
CA VAL A 448 -10.95 -2.17 7.91
C VAL A 448 -12.46 -2.19 8.08
N SER A 449 -13.16 -1.12 7.71
CA SER A 449 -14.64 -1.15 7.72
C SER A 449 -15.14 -2.08 6.61
N VAL A 450 -16.20 -2.82 6.90
CA VAL A 450 -16.84 -3.73 5.95
C VAL A 450 -17.28 -2.97 4.69
N GLU A 451 -17.86 -1.78 4.86
CA GLU A 451 -18.29 -0.93 3.75
C GLU A 451 -17.13 -0.52 2.84
N ASN A 452 -16.01 -0.05 3.43
CA ASN A 452 -14.83 0.34 2.68
C ASN A 452 -14.20 -0.85 1.94
N PHE A 453 -14.15 -2.00 2.59
CA PHE A 453 -13.63 -3.23 2.00
C PHE A 453 -14.48 -3.70 0.80
N GLN A 454 -15.79 -3.70 0.94
CA GLN A 454 -16.71 -4.03 -0.16
C GLN A 454 -16.62 -3.02 -1.31
N TRP A 455 -16.49 -1.73 -0.99
CA TRP A 455 -16.24 -0.69 -1.98
C TRP A 455 -14.93 -0.97 -2.75
N ALA A 456 -13.85 -1.27 -2.02
CA ALA A 456 -12.56 -1.52 -2.64
C ALA A 456 -12.59 -2.71 -3.62
N ILE A 457 -13.32 -3.78 -3.30
CA ILE A 457 -13.51 -4.93 -4.19
C ILE A 457 -14.18 -4.50 -5.51
N ARG A 458 -15.27 -3.74 -5.43
CA ARG A 458 -15.96 -3.27 -6.64
C ARG A 458 -15.10 -2.34 -7.48
N ALA A 459 -14.44 -1.38 -6.85
CA ALA A 459 -13.61 -0.39 -7.52
C ALA A 459 -12.35 -1.03 -8.14
N MET A 460 -11.74 -2.01 -7.46
CA MET A 460 -10.58 -2.72 -8.01
C MET A 460 -10.98 -3.58 -9.20
N LEU A 461 -12.09 -4.31 -9.12
CA LEU A 461 -12.60 -5.09 -10.25
C LEU A 461 -12.84 -4.20 -11.48
N GLU A 462 -13.51 -3.04 -11.30
CA GLU A 462 -13.73 -2.07 -12.37
C GLU A 462 -12.43 -1.58 -13.00
N MET A 463 -11.45 -1.23 -12.16
CA MET A 463 -10.15 -0.75 -12.62
C MET A 463 -9.35 -1.84 -13.35
N VAL A 464 -9.30 -3.06 -12.81
CA VAL A 464 -8.61 -4.19 -13.43
C VAL A 464 -9.29 -4.54 -14.76
N GLN A 465 -10.61 -4.57 -14.81
CA GLN A 465 -11.36 -4.81 -16.05
C GLN A 465 -11.00 -3.79 -17.13
N LYS A 466 -10.90 -2.51 -16.78
CA LYS A 466 -10.46 -1.45 -17.71
C LYS A 466 -9.07 -1.73 -18.27
N LEU A 467 -8.15 -2.18 -17.45
CA LEU A 467 -6.76 -2.43 -17.84
C LEU A 467 -6.60 -3.66 -18.74
N VAL A 468 -7.42 -4.72 -18.56
CA VAL A 468 -7.19 -6.01 -19.21
C VAL A 468 -8.22 -6.39 -20.29
N ALA A 469 -9.38 -5.75 -20.34
CA ALA A 469 -10.44 -6.06 -21.32
C ALA A 469 -10.61 -4.98 -22.38
N GLU A 470 -10.16 -3.78 -22.15
CA GLU A 470 -10.16 -2.66 -23.11
C GLU A 470 -8.75 -2.40 -23.67
#